data_bf207db2d69a3fde31026113b6368139
#
_entry.id   bf207db2d69a3fde31026113b6368139
#
_cell.length_a   1.000
_cell.length_b   1.000
_cell.length_c   1.000
_cell.angle_alpha   90.00
_cell.angle_beta   90.00
_cell.angle_gamma   90.00
#
_symmetry.space_group_name_H-M   'P 1'
#
loop_
_entity.id
_entity.type
_entity.pdbx_description
1 polymer ?
#
loop_
_entity_poly.entity_id
_entity_poly.type
_entity_poly.pdbx_seq_one_letter_code
_entity_poly.pdbx_strand_id
1 'polypeptide(L)'
;PGAPLNGVILTLNVADLTAQSPAERLAACAALRARLAELRETLGIRFPVYLVVTKMDLLPGFTEYFHGLTSHLRAQVWGFTLPYSRRRHDSDPQSLHALCGRELANLTLRLDQGLDTRLQEEYDLKSRQRLYR
;
A
#
# COMPACT_ATOMS: atom_id res chain seq x y z
N PRO A 1 -13.12 28.17 -15.35
CA PRO A 1 -12.14 27.72 -14.36
C PRO A 1 -12.49 26.29 -14.02
N GLY A 2 -11.66 25.33 -14.51
CA GLY A 2 -11.82 23.91 -14.20
C GLY A 2 -11.64 23.67 -12.71
N ALA A 3 -12.33 22.67 -12.14
CA ALA A 3 -12.12 22.26 -10.76
C ALA A 3 -10.65 21.85 -10.58
N PRO A 4 -9.95 22.29 -9.53
CA PRO A 4 -8.57 21.90 -9.30
C PRO A 4 -8.48 20.39 -9.07
N LEU A 5 -7.43 19.77 -9.61
CA LEU A 5 -7.12 18.38 -9.33
C LEU A 5 -6.71 18.27 -7.84
N ASN A 6 -7.48 17.52 -7.06
CA ASN A 6 -7.23 17.37 -5.62
C ASN A 6 -6.20 16.28 -5.30
N GLY A 7 -5.91 15.39 -6.23
CA GLY A 7 -4.95 14.32 -6.06
C GLY A 7 -5.02 13.28 -7.17
N VAL A 8 -4.07 12.34 -7.13
CA VAL A 8 -4.00 11.20 -8.05
C VAL A 8 -4.00 9.91 -7.24
N ILE A 9 -4.82 8.96 -7.61
CA ILE A 9 -4.82 7.62 -7.04
C ILE A 9 -4.11 6.69 -8.02
N LEU A 10 -3.03 6.07 -7.57
CA LEU A 10 -2.36 4.98 -8.27
C LEU A 10 -2.83 3.65 -7.68
N THR A 11 -3.35 2.78 -8.52
CA THR A 11 -3.75 1.44 -8.10
C THR A 11 -2.70 0.41 -8.51
N LEU A 12 -2.31 -0.44 -7.58
CA LEU A 12 -1.45 -1.59 -7.82
C LEU A 12 -2.23 -2.87 -7.52
N ASN A 13 -2.30 -3.77 -8.49
CA ASN A 13 -2.89 -5.09 -8.29
C ASN A 13 -1.87 -6.00 -7.60
N VAL A 14 -2.22 -6.58 -6.45
CA VAL A 14 -1.33 -7.46 -5.70
C VAL A 14 -0.90 -8.70 -6.51
N ALA A 15 -1.77 -9.23 -7.35
CA ALA A 15 -1.46 -10.37 -8.20
C ALA A 15 -0.33 -10.05 -9.20
N ASP A 16 -0.34 -8.84 -9.78
CA ASP A 16 0.72 -8.40 -10.68
C ASP A 16 2.03 -8.20 -9.92
N LEU A 17 1.98 -7.62 -8.70
CA LEU A 17 3.15 -7.43 -7.86
C LEU A 17 3.82 -8.74 -7.47
N THR A 18 3.04 -9.80 -7.24
CA THR A 18 3.56 -11.12 -6.86
C THR A 18 4.02 -11.94 -8.06
N ALA A 19 3.41 -11.78 -9.23
CA ALA A 19 3.75 -12.53 -10.44
C ALA A 19 4.97 -11.95 -11.19
N GLN A 20 5.19 -10.63 -11.11
CA GLN A 20 6.26 -9.95 -11.82
C GLN A 20 7.64 -10.23 -11.23
N SER A 21 8.63 -10.36 -12.09
CA SER A 21 10.05 -10.37 -11.71
C SER A 21 10.49 -9.00 -11.14
N PRO A 22 11.59 -8.92 -10.40
CA PRO A 22 12.14 -7.64 -9.92
C PRO A 22 12.38 -6.61 -11.05
N ALA A 23 12.84 -7.07 -12.21
CA ALA A 23 13.09 -6.20 -13.37
C ALA A 23 11.80 -5.62 -13.93
N GLU A 24 10.74 -6.43 -14.07
CA GLU A 24 9.42 -5.99 -14.53
C GLU A 24 8.79 -4.99 -13.55
N ARG A 25 8.89 -5.24 -12.25
CA ARG A 25 8.43 -4.29 -11.22
C ARG A 25 9.16 -2.94 -11.31
N LEU A 26 10.49 -2.97 -11.51
CA LEU A 26 11.29 -1.76 -11.66
C LEU A 26 10.88 -0.97 -12.92
N ALA A 27 10.67 -1.65 -14.04
CA ALA A 27 10.21 -1.05 -15.28
C ALA A 27 8.80 -0.43 -15.13
N ALA A 28 7.87 -1.12 -14.47
CA ALA A 28 6.54 -0.61 -14.18
C ALA A 28 6.60 0.66 -13.29
N CYS A 29 7.44 0.65 -12.26
CA CYS A 29 7.66 1.84 -11.41
C CYS A 29 8.24 3.02 -12.20
N ALA A 30 9.19 2.78 -13.10
CA ALA A 30 9.75 3.82 -13.95
C ALA A 30 8.69 4.42 -14.88
N ALA A 31 7.84 3.59 -15.49
CA ALA A 31 6.74 4.05 -16.33
C ALA A 31 5.72 4.90 -15.54
N LEU A 32 5.34 4.48 -14.33
CA LEU A 32 4.43 5.24 -13.47
C LEU A 32 5.04 6.60 -13.07
N ARG A 33 6.32 6.63 -12.74
CA ARG A 33 7.04 7.90 -12.43
C ARG A 33 7.05 8.84 -13.61
N ALA A 34 7.31 8.34 -14.82
CA ALA A 34 7.28 9.14 -16.04
C ALA A 34 5.90 9.76 -16.28
N ARG A 35 4.84 8.98 -16.12
CA ARG A 35 3.45 9.46 -16.24
C ARG A 35 3.10 10.53 -15.21
N LEU A 36 3.53 10.37 -13.97
CA LEU A 36 3.31 11.39 -12.92
C LEU A 36 4.08 12.68 -13.21
N ALA A 37 5.31 12.58 -13.75
CA ALA A 37 6.10 13.73 -14.15
C ALA A 37 5.41 14.49 -15.29
N GLU A 38 5.02 13.79 -16.36
CA GLU A 38 4.27 14.34 -17.49
C GLU A 38 2.99 15.07 -17.02
N LEU A 39 2.24 14.44 -16.12
CA LEU A 39 1.01 15.04 -15.58
C LEU A 39 1.30 16.33 -14.79
N ARG A 40 2.36 16.35 -14.00
CA ARG A 40 2.79 17.55 -13.25
C ARG A 40 3.22 18.69 -14.18
N GLU A 41 3.97 18.37 -15.23
CA GLU A 41 4.42 19.34 -16.24
C GLU A 41 3.22 19.91 -17.02
N THR A 42 2.33 19.04 -17.48
CA THR A 42 1.14 19.45 -18.24
C THR A 42 0.20 20.33 -17.43
N LEU A 43 -0.02 20.00 -16.17
CA LEU A 43 -0.95 20.73 -15.29
C LEU A 43 -0.30 21.93 -14.59
N GLY A 44 1.03 21.98 -14.52
CA GLY A 44 1.77 23.03 -13.81
C GLY A 44 1.50 23.10 -12.30
N ILE A 45 0.91 22.05 -11.72
CA ILE A 45 0.53 22.01 -10.30
C ILE A 45 1.17 20.83 -9.56
N ARG A 46 1.28 20.97 -8.24
CA ARG A 46 1.62 19.87 -7.34
C ARG A 46 0.35 19.29 -6.76
N PHE A 47 0.25 17.97 -6.76
CA PHE A 47 -0.87 17.23 -6.21
C PHE A 47 -0.37 16.07 -5.34
N PRO A 48 -1.14 15.67 -4.31
CA PRO A 48 -0.86 14.45 -3.56
C PRO A 48 -1.09 13.22 -4.43
N VAL A 49 -0.27 12.18 -4.19
CA VAL A 49 -0.39 10.88 -4.84
C VAL A 49 -0.72 9.85 -3.77
N TYR A 50 -1.83 9.15 -3.96
CA TYR A 50 -2.29 8.06 -3.10
C TYR A 50 -1.99 6.73 -3.80
N LEU A 51 -1.21 5.87 -3.16
CA LEU A 51 -0.95 4.53 -3.64
C LEU A 51 -1.92 3.56 -2.97
N VAL A 52 -2.71 2.84 -3.75
CA VAL A 52 -3.70 1.88 -3.26
C VAL A 52 -3.36 0.49 -3.83
N VAL A 53 -3.07 -0.45 -2.96
CA VAL A 53 -2.93 -1.85 -3.35
C VAL A 53 -4.31 -2.50 -3.37
N THR A 54 -4.66 -3.08 -4.50
CA THR A 54 -5.97 -3.69 -4.75
C THR A 54 -5.89 -5.21 -4.81
N LYS A 55 -7.03 -5.87 -4.72
CA LYS A 55 -7.18 -7.34 -4.80
C LYS A 55 -6.36 -8.08 -3.73
N MET A 56 -6.28 -7.50 -2.55
CA MET A 56 -5.58 -8.09 -1.41
C MET A 56 -6.18 -9.44 -0.98
N ASP A 57 -7.45 -9.68 -1.29
CA ASP A 57 -8.16 -10.95 -1.10
C ASP A 57 -7.53 -12.12 -1.87
N LEU A 58 -6.71 -11.85 -2.88
CA LEU A 58 -5.93 -12.86 -3.59
C LEU A 58 -4.69 -13.34 -2.83
N LEU A 59 -4.28 -12.64 -1.77
CA LEU A 59 -3.18 -13.10 -0.92
C LEU A 59 -3.68 -14.22 0.01
N PRO A 60 -2.95 -15.34 0.09
CA PRO A 60 -3.26 -16.39 1.05
C PRO A 60 -3.31 -15.84 2.48
N GLY A 61 -4.34 -16.19 3.23
CA GLY A 61 -4.49 -15.76 4.61
C GLY A 61 -5.10 -14.36 4.81
N PHE A 62 -5.18 -13.52 3.78
CA PHE A 62 -5.73 -12.17 3.91
C PHE A 62 -7.20 -12.19 4.34
N THR A 63 -8.02 -12.95 3.64
CA THR A 63 -9.46 -13.06 3.95
C THR A 63 -9.66 -13.65 5.34
N GLU A 64 -8.92 -14.69 5.69
CA GLU A 64 -8.98 -15.37 6.99
C GLU A 64 -8.56 -14.43 8.12
N TYR A 65 -7.52 -13.60 7.90
CA TYR A 65 -7.06 -12.65 8.90
C TYR A 65 -8.10 -11.56 9.21
N PHE A 66 -8.79 -11.06 8.18
CA PHE A 66 -9.69 -9.90 8.31
C PHE A 66 -11.17 -10.26 8.42
N HIS A 67 -11.56 -11.50 8.19
CA HIS A 67 -12.96 -11.90 8.13
C HIS A 67 -13.69 -11.73 9.47
N GLY A 68 -13.03 -12.01 10.60
CA GLY A 68 -13.57 -11.86 11.96
C GLY A 68 -13.72 -10.41 12.44
N LEU A 69 -13.23 -9.43 11.68
CA LEU A 69 -13.35 -8.03 12.06
C LEU A 69 -14.79 -7.54 11.98
N THR A 70 -15.17 -6.71 12.95
CA THR A 70 -16.44 -5.95 12.89
C THR A 70 -16.45 -5.00 11.70
N SER A 71 -17.63 -4.59 11.26
CA SER A 71 -17.77 -3.60 10.17
C SER A 71 -17.03 -2.31 10.44
N HIS A 72 -17.01 -1.86 11.69
CA HIS A 72 -16.28 -0.67 12.12
C HIS A 72 -14.76 -0.81 11.94
N LEU A 73 -14.19 -1.95 12.35
CA LEU A 73 -12.76 -2.21 12.19
C LEU A 73 -12.36 -2.38 10.72
N ARG A 74 -13.22 -3.02 9.92
CA ARG A 74 -13.00 -3.13 8.46
C ARG A 74 -13.06 -1.81 7.70
N ALA A 75 -13.76 -0.81 8.24
CA ALA A 75 -13.81 0.53 7.67
C ALA A 75 -12.55 1.35 7.96
N GLN A 76 -11.67 0.91 8.86
CA GLN A 76 -10.43 1.60 9.14
C GLN A 76 -9.43 1.45 7.99
N VAL A 77 -8.69 2.53 7.74
CA VAL A 77 -7.63 2.52 6.73
C VAL A 77 -6.44 1.72 7.25
N TRP A 78 -6.05 0.68 6.52
CA TRP A 78 -4.80 -0.02 6.74
C TRP A 78 -3.73 0.55 5.80
N GLY A 79 -2.89 1.39 6.33
CA GLY A 79 -1.89 2.12 5.55
C GLY A 79 -1.17 3.18 6.38
N PHE A 80 -0.43 4.03 5.70
CA PHE A 80 0.28 5.16 6.30
C PHE A 80 0.29 6.37 5.36
N THR A 81 0.54 7.53 5.93
CA THR A 81 0.71 8.77 5.18
C THR A 81 2.10 9.32 5.45
N LEU A 82 2.82 9.63 4.38
CA LEU A 82 4.11 10.29 4.49
C LEU A 82 3.93 11.78 4.76
N PRO A 83 4.79 12.39 5.59
CA PRO A 83 4.70 13.80 5.87
C PRO A 83 4.91 14.62 4.58
N TYR A 84 4.08 15.64 4.42
CA TYR A 84 4.21 16.55 3.29
C TYR A 84 5.35 17.54 3.55
N SER A 85 6.40 17.48 2.73
CA SER A 85 7.46 18.49 2.75
C SER A 85 7.20 19.59 1.72
N ARG A 86 7.14 20.84 2.17
CA ARG A 86 7.05 22.02 1.29
C ARG A 86 8.38 22.39 0.66
N ARG A 87 9.49 21.97 1.25
CA ARG A 87 10.84 22.36 0.79
C ARG A 87 11.34 21.37 -0.25
N ARG A 88 11.85 21.88 -1.39
CA ARG A 88 12.44 21.06 -2.47
C ARG A 88 13.65 20.23 -2.00
N HIS A 89 14.31 20.63 -0.92
CA HIS A 89 15.52 19.98 -0.40
C HIS A 89 15.25 18.86 0.62
N ASP A 90 14.06 18.83 1.22
CA ASP A 90 13.72 17.79 2.23
C ASP A 90 13.28 16.46 1.61
N SER A 91 13.19 16.37 0.30
CA SER A 91 12.80 15.13 -0.42
C SER A 91 14.04 14.44 -0.99
N ASP A 92 15.04 14.17 -0.14
CA ASP A 92 16.07 13.23 -0.54
C ASP A 92 15.41 11.86 -0.83
N PRO A 93 15.61 11.31 -2.05
CA PRO A 93 15.05 10.00 -2.41
C PRO A 93 15.44 8.88 -1.44
N GLN A 94 16.64 8.95 -0.86
CA GLN A 94 17.12 7.97 0.14
C GLN A 94 16.33 8.10 1.45
N SER A 95 16.07 9.32 1.89
CA SER A 95 15.25 9.59 3.08
C SER A 95 13.81 9.09 2.90
N LEU A 96 13.21 9.32 1.73
CA LEU A 96 11.87 8.85 1.41
C LEU A 96 11.79 7.32 1.36
N HIS A 97 12.77 6.67 0.75
CA HIS A 97 12.86 5.22 0.69
C HIS A 97 12.97 4.61 2.10
N ALA A 98 13.85 5.16 2.94
CA ALA A 98 14.02 4.70 4.32
C ALA A 98 12.73 4.90 5.15
N LEU A 99 12.04 6.03 4.95
CA LEU A 99 10.77 6.32 5.61
C LEU A 99 9.67 5.34 5.20
N CYS A 100 9.51 5.08 3.90
CA CYS A 100 8.58 4.08 3.38
C CYS A 100 8.88 2.68 3.93
N GLY A 101 10.16 2.28 3.95
CA GLY A 101 10.58 0.99 4.49
C GLY A 101 10.22 0.83 5.96
N ARG A 102 10.43 1.86 6.77
CA ARG A 102 10.05 1.87 8.18
C ARG A 102 8.53 1.76 8.37
N GLU A 103 7.75 2.52 7.62
CA GLU A 103 6.29 2.48 7.74
C GLU A 103 5.71 1.13 7.27
N LEU A 104 6.28 0.53 6.23
CA LEU A 104 5.92 -0.83 5.81
C LEU A 104 6.26 -1.86 6.89
N ALA A 105 7.45 -1.76 7.50
CA ALA A 105 7.82 -2.63 8.61
C ALA A 105 6.87 -2.49 9.81
N ASN A 106 6.44 -1.28 10.12
CA ASN A 106 5.43 -1.03 11.16
C ASN A 106 4.07 -1.64 10.82
N LEU A 107 3.65 -1.64 9.54
CA LEU A 107 2.43 -2.32 9.10
C LEU A 107 2.54 -3.83 9.29
N THR A 108 3.66 -4.43 8.87
CA THR A 108 3.91 -5.86 9.04
C THR A 108 3.91 -6.26 10.51
N LEU A 109 4.60 -5.49 11.36
CA LEU A 109 4.63 -5.74 12.81
C LEU A 109 3.23 -5.73 13.43
N ARG A 110 2.35 -4.82 13.00
CA ARG A 110 0.96 -4.80 13.46
C ARG A 110 0.16 -6.04 13.04
N LEU A 111 0.43 -6.59 11.85
CA LEU A 111 -0.16 -7.87 11.43
C LEU A 111 0.35 -9.01 12.31
N ASP A 112 1.65 -9.10 12.54
CA ASP A 112 2.26 -10.14 13.36
C ASP A 112 1.71 -10.11 14.80
N GLN A 113 1.60 -8.93 15.39
CA GLN A 113 1.01 -8.76 16.74
C GLN A 113 -0.46 -9.18 16.83
N GLY A 114 -1.20 -9.04 15.73
CA GLY A 114 -2.59 -9.47 15.65
C GLY A 114 -2.77 -10.96 15.33
N LEU A 115 -1.75 -11.62 14.81
CA LEU A 115 -1.84 -12.97 14.28
C LEU A 115 -2.24 -14.00 15.34
N ASP A 116 -1.65 -13.98 16.51
CA ASP A 116 -1.95 -14.91 17.59
C ASP A 116 -3.41 -14.86 18.01
N THR A 117 -3.96 -13.65 18.11
CA THR A 117 -5.39 -13.45 18.43
C THR A 117 -6.27 -14.06 17.33
N ARG A 118 -5.92 -13.81 16.04
CA ARG A 118 -6.66 -14.36 14.90
C ARG A 118 -6.61 -15.88 14.84
N LEU A 119 -5.45 -16.47 15.16
CA LEU A 119 -5.27 -17.91 15.22
C LEU A 119 -6.09 -18.55 16.35
N GLN A 120 -6.27 -17.85 17.47
CA GLN A 120 -7.11 -18.32 18.56
C GLN A 120 -8.61 -18.23 18.23
N GLU A 121 -9.01 -17.21 17.47
CA GLU A 121 -10.40 -17.00 17.05
C GLU A 121 -10.81 -17.92 15.88
N GLU A 122 -9.85 -18.45 15.12
CA GLU A 122 -10.13 -19.30 13.96
C GLU A 122 -10.19 -20.78 14.36
N TYR A 123 -11.36 -21.37 14.21
CA TYR A 123 -11.62 -22.77 14.57
C TYR A 123 -11.38 -23.76 13.42
N ASP A 124 -11.41 -23.31 12.17
CA ASP A 124 -11.16 -24.16 11.02
C ASP A 124 -9.66 -24.39 10.78
N LEU A 125 -9.24 -25.65 10.78
CA LEU A 125 -7.83 -26.04 10.61
C LEU A 125 -7.23 -25.58 9.28
N LYS A 126 -8.01 -25.61 8.20
CA LYS A 126 -7.53 -25.19 6.88
C LYS A 126 -7.32 -23.67 6.83
N SER A 127 -8.23 -22.91 7.43
CA SER A 127 -8.13 -21.46 7.54
C SER A 127 -6.95 -21.06 8.42
N ARG A 128 -6.70 -21.75 9.54
CA ARG A 128 -5.50 -21.54 10.38
C ARG A 128 -4.21 -21.79 9.60
N GLN A 129 -4.13 -22.83 8.77
CA GLN A 129 -2.95 -23.09 7.94
C GLN A 129 -2.68 -21.99 6.91
N ARG A 130 -3.71 -21.30 6.41
CA ARG A 130 -3.56 -20.18 5.48
C ARG A 130 -3.05 -18.91 6.17
N LEU A 131 -3.36 -18.71 7.44
CA LEU A 131 -2.86 -17.60 8.24
C LEU A 131 -1.34 -17.66 8.45
N TYR A 132 -0.72 -18.85 8.36
CA TYR A 132 0.73 -19.04 8.52
C TYR A 132 1.53 -18.86 7.20
N ARG A 133 0.89 -18.63 6.08
CA ARG A 133 1.53 -18.44 4.78
C ARG A 133 1.72 -16.97 4.42
#